data_a0947656b705c737890cf375ce9a5a90
#
_entry.id   a0947656b705c737890cf375ce9a5a90
#
_cell.length_a   1.000
_cell.length_b   1.000
_cell.length_c   1.000
_cell.angle_alpha   90.00
_cell.angle_beta   90.00
_cell.angle_gamma   90.00
#
_symmetry.space_group_name_H-M   'P 1'
#
loop_
_entity.id
_entity.type
_entity.pdbx_description
1 polymer ?
#
loop_
_entity_poly.entity_id
_entity_poly.type
_entity_poly.pdbx_seq_one_letter_code
_entity_poly.pdbx_strand_id
1 'polypeptide(L)'
;MKFQVMIKILFTLLKRRKVSAAALAAENGVSERSIRRYLDELTICGIPIDIIRGRYGGICLPDTFRLPENFFTKEEYAAAVNALGAFYEQMRDEAAAGALEKLQAQQKSEQKNLTLSGN
;
A
#
# COMPACT_ATOMS: atom_id res chain seq x y z
N MET A 1 5.40 -10.49 -7.49
CA MET A 1 4.16 -9.94 -8.09
C MET A 1 3.08 -9.69 -7.05
N LYS A 2 2.83 -10.67 -6.17
CA LYS A 2 1.82 -10.56 -5.11
C LYS A 2 2.05 -9.37 -4.19
N PHE A 3 3.26 -9.22 -3.67
CA PHE A 3 3.59 -8.12 -2.76
C PHE A 3 3.40 -6.76 -3.42
N GLN A 4 3.81 -6.62 -4.68
CA GLN A 4 3.63 -5.38 -5.43
C GLN A 4 2.17 -4.99 -5.54
N VAL A 5 1.30 -5.95 -5.84
CA VAL A 5 -0.13 -5.69 -5.95
C VAL A 5 -0.72 -5.29 -4.60
N MET A 6 -0.33 -5.99 -3.54
CA MET A 6 -0.80 -5.67 -2.18
C MET A 6 -0.42 -4.25 -1.77
N ILE A 7 0.81 -3.83 -2.05
CA ILE A 7 1.28 -2.48 -1.75
C ILE A 7 0.50 -1.45 -2.56
N LYS A 8 0.26 -1.71 -3.84
CA LYS A 8 -0.54 -0.79 -4.68
C LYS A 8 -1.97 -0.65 -4.15
N ILE A 9 -2.58 -1.76 -3.73
CA ILE A 9 -3.92 -1.74 -3.15
C ILE A 9 -3.93 -0.87 -1.90
N LEU A 10 -2.99 -1.11 -0.99
CA LEU A 10 -2.90 -0.38 0.27
C LEU A 10 -2.81 1.14 0.04
N PHE A 11 -1.89 1.57 -0.82
CA PHE A 11 -1.69 3.00 -1.06
C PHE A 11 -2.82 3.61 -1.87
N THR A 12 -3.48 2.84 -2.73
CA THR A 12 -4.69 3.29 -3.42
C THR A 12 -5.80 3.59 -2.40
N LEU A 13 -5.99 2.71 -1.41
CA LEU A 13 -6.99 2.90 -0.37
C LEU A 13 -6.65 4.08 0.56
N LEU A 14 -5.38 4.28 0.84
CA LEU A 14 -4.96 5.44 1.64
C LEU A 14 -5.28 6.76 0.95
N LYS A 15 -5.23 6.80 -0.36
CA LYS A 15 -5.54 8.00 -1.13
C LYS A 15 -7.02 8.16 -1.41
N ARG A 16 -7.65 7.13 -1.97
CA ARG A 16 -9.01 7.26 -2.52
C ARG A 16 -10.13 7.04 -1.51
N ARG A 17 -9.79 6.53 -0.36
CA ARG A 17 -10.73 6.25 0.74
C ARG A 17 -11.74 5.14 0.44
N LYS A 18 -12.32 5.08 -0.74
CA LYS A 18 -13.27 4.03 -1.12
C LYS A 18 -13.08 3.67 -2.59
N VAL A 19 -12.87 2.39 -2.88
CA VAL A 19 -12.63 1.86 -4.23
C VAL A 19 -13.35 0.55 -4.37
N SER A 20 -13.94 0.28 -5.53
CA SER A 20 -14.58 -1.01 -5.77
C SER A 20 -13.55 -2.11 -6.04
N ALA A 21 -13.93 -3.36 -5.76
CA ALA A 21 -13.07 -4.50 -6.08
C ALA A 21 -12.81 -4.60 -7.59
N ALA A 22 -13.82 -4.26 -8.40
CA ALA A 22 -13.68 -4.27 -9.84
C ALA A 22 -12.66 -3.25 -10.32
N ALA A 23 -12.67 -2.04 -9.74
CA ALA A 23 -11.68 -1.00 -10.08
C ALA A 23 -10.27 -1.43 -9.71
N LEU A 24 -10.10 -1.99 -8.51
CA LEU A 24 -8.78 -2.49 -8.08
C LEU A 24 -8.29 -3.61 -8.99
N ALA A 25 -9.17 -4.51 -9.38
CA ALA A 25 -8.83 -5.60 -10.28
C ALA A 25 -8.36 -5.08 -11.64
N ALA A 26 -9.11 -4.14 -12.21
CA ALA A 26 -8.80 -3.55 -13.51
C ALA A 26 -7.47 -2.79 -13.46
N GLU A 27 -7.27 -1.98 -12.44
CA GLU A 27 -6.05 -1.17 -12.29
C GLU A 27 -4.80 -2.02 -12.09
N ASN A 28 -4.95 -3.20 -11.49
CA ASN A 28 -3.81 -4.07 -11.18
C ASN A 28 -3.67 -5.24 -12.15
N GLY A 29 -4.58 -5.38 -13.10
CA GLY A 29 -4.52 -6.46 -14.08
C GLY A 29 -4.69 -7.85 -13.48
N VAL A 30 -5.50 -7.96 -12.44
CA VAL A 30 -5.79 -9.23 -11.76
C VAL A 30 -7.30 -9.41 -11.64
N SER A 31 -7.73 -10.62 -11.24
CA SER A 31 -9.15 -10.89 -11.04
C SER A 31 -9.66 -10.30 -9.73
N GLU A 32 -10.97 -10.07 -9.62
CA GLU A 32 -11.58 -9.65 -8.37
C GLU A 32 -11.37 -10.69 -7.26
N ARG A 33 -11.34 -11.96 -7.61
CA ARG A 33 -11.06 -13.03 -6.67
C ARG A 33 -9.67 -12.87 -6.05
N SER A 34 -8.68 -12.52 -6.87
CA SER A 34 -7.33 -12.23 -6.38
C SER A 34 -7.31 -11.00 -5.48
N ILE A 35 -8.05 -9.95 -5.85
CA ILE A 35 -8.17 -8.75 -5.02
C ILE A 35 -8.72 -9.11 -3.65
N ARG A 36 -9.80 -9.89 -3.58
CA ARG A 36 -10.40 -10.30 -2.29
C ARG A 36 -9.41 -11.07 -1.43
N ARG A 37 -8.64 -11.95 -2.06
CA ARG A 37 -7.60 -12.71 -1.35
C ARG A 37 -6.51 -11.78 -0.79
N TYR A 38 -6.07 -10.81 -1.57
CA TYR A 38 -5.06 -9.84 -1.12
C TYR A 38 -5.60 -8.96 0.01
N LEU A 39 -6.87 -8.57 -0.06
CA LEU A 39 -7.50 -7.81 1.03
C LEU A 39 -7.54 -8.62 2.33
N ASP A 40 -7.84 -9.91 2.24
CA ASP A 40 -7.82 -10.80 3.41
C ASP A 40 -6.43 -10.85 4.01
N GLU A 41 -5.40 -10.96 3.19
CA GLU A 41 -4.02 -10.98 3.66
C GLU A 41 -3.60 -9.66 4.31
N LEU A 42 -4.03 -8.53 3.75
CA LEU A 42 -3.79 -7.22 4.36
C LEU A 42 -4.48 -7.11 5.71
N THR A 43 -5.68 -7.63 5.83
CA THR A 43 -6.42 -7.68 7.09
C THR A 43 -5.66 -8.49 8.14
N ILE A 44 -5.12 -9.64 7.75
CA ILE A 44 -4.32 -10.48 8.63
C ILE A 44 -3.07 -9.72 9.11
N CYS A 45 -2.49 -8.88 8.26
CA CYS A 45 -1.34 -8.06 8.61
C CYS A 45 -1.68 -6.87 9.52
N GLY A 46 -2.94 -6.67 9.84
CA GLY A 46 -3.34 -5.60 10.75
C GLY A 46 -3.90 -4.36 10.08
N ILE A 47 -4.11 -4.40 8.76
CA ILE A 47 -4.74 -3.28 8.05
C ILE A 47 -6.26 -3.37 8.25
N PRO A 48 -6.89 -2.34 8.83
CA PRO A 48 -8.33 -2.38 9.14
C PRO A 48 -9.19 -2.13 7.92
N ILE A 49 -9.20 -3.07 6.99
CA ILE A 49 -9.98 -2.95 5.77
C ILE A 49 -11.45 -3.17 6.08
N ASP A 50 -12.30 -2.29 5.56
CA ASP A 50 -13.74 -2.37 5.69
C ASP A 50 -14.37 -2.53 4.32
N ILE A 51 -15.37 -3.39 4.21
CA ILE A 51 -16.08 -3.64 2.96
C ILE A 51 -17.54 -3.23 3.15
N ILE A 52 -17.94 -2.17 2.45
CA ILE A 52 -19.30 -1.66 2.50
C ILE A 52 -20.04 -2.24 1.31
N ARG A 53 -21.11 -2.97 1.58
CA ARG A 53 -21.94 -3.59 0.53
C ARG A 53 -22.98 -2.60 0.03
N GLY A 54 -23.49 -2.85 -1.18
CA GLY A 54 -24.57 -2.10 -1.76
C GLY A 54 -24.12 -1.18 -2.89
N ARG A 55 -25.06 -0.39 -3.39
CA ARG A 55 -24.88 0.47 -4.57
C ARG A 55 -23.76 1.49 -4.38
N TYR A 56 -23.66 2.04 -3.18
CA TYR A 56 -22.63 3.04 -2.85
C TYR A 56 -21.51 2.43 -2.02
N GLY A 57 -21.37 1.11 -2.08
CA GLY A 57 -20.37 0.38 -1.35
C GLY A 57 -19.00 0.42 -1.98
N GLY A 58 -18.08 -0.26 -1.35
CA GLY A 58 -16.70 -0.38 -1.81
C GLY A 58 -15.78 -0.82 -0.68
N ILE A 59 -14.51 -0.84 -0.98
CA ILE A 59 -13.46 -1.20 -0.05
C ILE A 59 -12.85 0.09 0.47
N CYS A 60 -12.70 0.23 1.79
CA CYS A 60 -12.20 1.47 2.36
C CYS A 60 -11.36 1.22 3.63
N LEU A 61 -10.65 2.25 4.04
CA LEU A 61 -9.94 2.31 5.30
C LEU A 61 -10.56 3.42 6.17
N PRO A 62 -10.49 3.31 7.51
CA PRO A 62 -10.90 4.42 8.37
C PRO A 62 -10.12 5.69 8.05
N ASP A 63 -10.77 6.83 8.12
CA ASP A 63 -10.16 8.14 7.84
C ASP A 63 -8.96 8.43 8.75
N THR A 64 -9.00 7.87 9.94
CA THR A 64 -7.96 8.08 10.96
C THR A 64 -6.79 7.11 10.84
N PHE A 65 -6.88 6.14 9.93
CA PHE A 65 -5.84 5.12 9.81
C PHE A 65 -4.53 5.71 9.33
N ARG A 66 -3.44 5.33 10.02
CA ARG A 66 -2.06 5.66 9.62
C ARG A 66 -1.22 4.40 9.74
N LEU A 67 -0.27 4.23 8.83
CA LEU A 67 0.67 3.12 8.92
C LEU A 67 1.61 3.33 10.12
N PRO A 68 1.76 2.31 11.00
CA PRO A 68 2.77 2.40 12.07
C PRO A 68 4.18 2.53 11.48
N GLU A 69 5.07 3.20 12.22
CA GLU A 69 6.46 3.39 11.78
C GLU A 69 7.19 2.09 11.51
N ASN A 70 6.86 1.04 12.28
CA ASN A 70 7.51 -0.27 12.16
C ASN A 70 6.67 -1.28 11.40
N PHE A 71 5.73 -0.81 10.55
CA PHE A 71 4.87 -1.71 9.80
C PHE A 71 5.65 -2.62 8.86
N PHE A 72 6.68 -2.08 8.22
CA PHE A 72 7.51 -2.84 7.29
C PHE A 72 8.86 -3.22 7.93
N THR A 73 9.38 -4.37 7.55
CA THR A 73 10.79 -4.68 7.76
C THR A 73 11.63 -3.87 6.77
N LYS A 74 12.95 -3.88 6.95
CA LYS A 74 13.89 -3.18 6.07
C LYS A 74 13.77 -3.66 4.62
N GLU A 75 13.70 -4.97 4.44
CA GLU A 75 13.53 -5.59 3.13
C GLU A 75 12.19 -5.25 2.52
N GLU A 76 11.15 -5.20 3.34
CA GLU A 76 9.82 -4.85 2.89
C GLU A 76 9.75 -3.39 2.45
N TYR A 77 10.44 -2.48 3.14
CA TYR A 77 10.52 -1.09 2.70
C TYR A 77 11.14 -0.97 1.31
N ALA A 78 12.24 -1.68 1.08
CA ALA A 78 12.90 -1.66 -0.22
C ALA A 78 11.96 -2.16 -1.32
N ALA A 79 11.26 -3.27 -1.07
CA ALA A 79 10.30 -3.83 -2.02
C ALA A 79 9.13 -2.88 -2.26
N ALA A 80 8.63 -2.22 -1.20
CA ALA A 80 7.53 -1.26 -1.32
C ALA A 80 7.93 -0.04 -2.15
N VAL A 81 9.13 0.48 -1.93
CA VAL A 81 9.65 1.62 -2.70
C VAL A 81 9.70 1.26 -4.18
N ASN A 82 10.22 0.07 -4.50
CA ASN A 82 10.29 -0.39 -5.90
C ASN A 82 8.91 -0.56 -6.51
N ALA A 83 7.96 -1.12 -5.75
CA ALA A 83 6.60 -1.33 -6.23
C ALA A 83 5.89 0.00 -6.50
N LEU A 84 6.04 0.97 -5.60
CA LEU A 84 5.44 2.29 -5.75
C LEU A 84 6.07 3.08 -6.88
N GLY A 85 7.38 2.93 -7.09
CA GLY A 85 8.07 3.56 -8.20
C GLY A 85 7.52 3.11 -9.54
N ALA A 86 7.35 1.79 -9.72
CA ALA A 86 6.75 1.25 -10.93
C ALA A 86 5.29 1.71 -11.10
N PHE A 87 4.53 1.71 -10.01
CA PHE A 87 3.15 2.17 -10.02
C PHE A 87 3.05 3.63 -10.43
N TYR A 88 3.91 4.49 -9.86
CA TYR A 88 3.94 5.91 -10.19
C TYR A 88 4.27 6.14 -11.67
N GLU A 89 5.26 5.41 -12.18
CA GLU A 89 5.64 5.52 -13.59
C GLU A 89 4.50 5.15 -14.52
N GLN A 90 3.74 4.11 -14.18
CA GLN A 90 2.59 3.68 -14.98
C GLN A 90 1.42 4.64 -14.90
N MET A 91 1.10 5.08 -13.70
CA MET A 91 -0.12 5.84 -13.43
C MET A 91 0.10 7.34 -13.36
N ARG A 92 1.35 7.79 -13.19
CA ARG A 92 1.71 9.21 -13.01
C ARG A 92 0.87 9.86 -11.91
N ASP A 93 0.72 9.14 -10.81
CA ASP A 93 -0.14 9.52 -9.70
C ASP A 93 0.66 10.26 -8.63
N GLU A 94 0.26 11.51 -8.31
CA GLU A 94 0.93 12.34 -7.30
C GLU A 94 0.93 11.69 -5.92
N ALA A 95 -0.12 10.95 -5.59
CA ALA A 95 -0.17 10.26 -4.29
C ALA A 95 0.84 9.12 -4.21
N ALA A 96 1.03 8.41 -5.31
CA ALA A 96 2.07 7.37 -5.37
C ALA A 96 3.45 8.01 -5.22
N ALA A 97 3.68 9.16 -5.84
CA ALA A 97 4.93 9.90 -5.67
C ALA A 97 5.15 10.33 -4.22
N GLY A 98 4.11 10.87 -3.58
CA GLY A 98 4.18 11.26 -2.18
C GLY A 98 4.46 10.09 -1.25
N ALA A 99 3.79 8.95 -1.49
CA ALA A 99 4.02 7.73 -0.73
C ALA A 99 5.44 7.21 -0.94
N LEU A 100 5.92 7.25 -2.17
CA LEU A 100 7.29 6.85 -2.50
C LEU A 100 8.31 7.72 -1.76
N GLU A 101 8.11 9.02 -1.77
CA GLU A 101 9.00 9.94 -1.05
C GLU A 101 9.04 9.65 0.45
N LYS A 102 7.88 9.41 1.04
CA LYS A 102 7.79 9.07 2.48
C LYS A 102 8.54 7.78 2.79
N LEU A 103 8.36 6.75 1.97
CA LEU A 103 9.04 5.48 2.17
C LEU A 103 10.55 5.62 1.98
N GLN A 104 10.98 6.39 1.00
CA GLN A 104 12.40 6.65 0.77
C GLN A 104 13.01 7.43 1.94
N ALA A 105 12.31 8.44 2.45
CA ALA A 105 12.77 9.22 3.60
C ALA A 105 12.90 8.33 4.84
N GLN A 106 11.93 7.44 5.08
CA GLN A 106 11.95 6.53 6.21
C GLN A 106 13.09 5.52 6.09
N GLN A 107 13.31 5.01 4.90
CA GLN A 107 14.41 4.09 4.60
C GLN A 107 15.76 4.74 4.86
N LYS A 108 15.94 5.99 4.43
CA LYS A 108 17.17 6.75 4.67
C LYS A 108 17.38 7.00 6.16
N SER A 109 16.31 7.33 6.89
CA SER A 109 16.36 7.54 8.33
C SER A 109 16.79 6.26 9.05
N GLU A 110 16.26 5.12 8.67
CA GLU A 110 16.66 3.84 9.24
C GLU A 110 18.12 3.50 8.94
N GLN A 111 18.58 3.72 7.72
CA GLN A 111 19.96 3.50 7.34
C GLN A 111 20.90 4.40 8.17
N LYS A 112 20.51 5.65 8.39
CA LYS A 112 21.26 6.58 9.21
C LYS A 112 21.34 6.10 10.65
N ASN A 113 20.22 5.65 11.21
CA ASN A 113 20.16 5.10 12.58
C ASN A 113 21.02 3.85 12.71
N LEU A 114 20.99 2.96 11.72
CA LEU A 114 21.83 1.77 11.72
C LEU A 114 23.31 2.12 11.69
N THR A 115 23.68 3.12 10.88
CA THR A 115 25.06 3.59 10.79
C THR A 115 25.54 4.14 12.13
N LEU A 116 24.71 4.94 12.80
CA LEU A 116 25.00 5.48 14.12
C LEU A 116 25.08 4.39 15.18
N SER A 117 24.23 3.39 15.09
CA SER A 117 24.23 2.26 16.04
C SER A 117 25.39 1.31 15.82
N GLY A 118 25.90 1.24 14.61
CA GLY A 118 26.99 0.35 14.24
C GLY A 118 28.36 0.74 14.77
N ASN A 119 28.43 1.89 15.40
CA ASN A 119 29.66 2.35 16.02
C ASN A 119 29.72 1.92 17.47
#